data_6d66c94b3c27e26500331c5197c84641
#
_entry.id   6d66c94b3c27e26500331c5197c84641
#
_cell.length_a   1.000
_cell.length_b   1.000
_cell.length_c   1.000
_cell.angle_alpha   90.00
_cell.angle_beta   90.00
_cell.angle_gamma   90.00
#
_symmetry.space_group_name_H-M   'P 1'
#
loop_
_entity.id
_entity.type
_entity.pdbx_description
1 polymer ?
#
loop_
_entity_poly.entity_id
_entity_poly.type
_entity_poly.pdbx_seq_one_letter_code
_entity_poly.pdbx_strand_id
1 'polypeptide(L)'
;MKRSVSGLLTLVLAILAGVPPAWAQQAKGAPVEIGVGYFPSWNGGWSGTVIKKKELWKKYLPAGSTVRWEVTLVGFPVFNAMLANRLQVGYIGDAPAMVATTKRDVADIRIVSLHHQSPGNICAIVLVRPDAPDLKSPDEWLKWLNGKRFGVAGRASCGDRFTSFLETRLGVKFGDKAYLGPEVIRTQLQAGTIDAAQQFEPNVSQIVASGIAKIAFTGNTWNWTEGSALIMRKDFIDKHYEAAKGWVKADLEGLKYIIDHPDEVARMVAEELPGWTPAMVRTALDGRFPAHAGAKEVNEVLGAPFDKQMMDYFREAYRFWHSVKAIPSPDIPEGAIYTKLLEEAAAELGMKLPVGVIKGTGAQKGTAK
;
A
#
# COMPACT_ATOMS: atom_id res chain seq x y z
N MET A 1 84.60 8.38 28.50
CA MET A 1 83.68 9.38 27.98
C MET A 1 82.56 8.64 27.20
N LYS A 2 81.42 8.39 27.77
CA LYS A 2 80.24 7.77 27.10
C LYS A 2 79.13 8.79 27.14
N ARG A 3 78.66 9.28 25.98
CA ARG A 3 77.54 10.13 25.83
C ARG A 3 76.27 9.28 25.63
N SER A 4 75.34 9.41 26.53
CA SER A 4 74.00 8.87 26.44
C SER A 4 73.11 9.81 25.64
N VAL A 5 72.42 9.31 24.61
CA VAL A 5 71.39 10.03 23.85
C VAL A 5 70.04 9.44 24.25
N SER A 6 69.27 10.19 25.03
CA SER A 6 67.88 9.81 25.34
C SER A 6 67.00 10.34 24.22
N GLY A 7 66.40 9.41 23.47
CA GLY A 7 65.37 9.74 22.49
C GLY A 7 63.99 9.77 23.14
N LEU A 8 63.32 10.92 23.08
CA LEU A 8 61.96 11.13 23.54
C LEU A 8 61.02 10.63 22.43
N LEU A 9 60.30 9.52 22.69
CA LEU A 9 59.27 9.01 21.78
C LEU A 9 57.95 9.66 22.13
N THR A 10 57.51 10.64 21.31
CA THR A 10 56.22 11.27 21.44
C THR A 10 55.15 10.41 20.80
N LEU A 11 54.31 9.79 21.63
CA LEU A 11 53.15 8.96 21.20
C LEU A 11 52.03 9.90 20.84
N VAL A 12 51.74 10.11 19.55
CA VAL A 12 50.56 10.82 19.08
C VAL A 12 49.35 9.86 19.10
N LEU A 13 48.51 9.93 20.10
CA LEU A 13 47.21 9.27 20.14
C LEU A 13 46.27 10.01 19.20
N ALA A 14 46.04 9.48 17.99
CA ALA A 14 44.95 9.91 17.10
C ALA A 14 43.60 9.42 17.68
N ILE A 15 42.86 10.31 18.31
CA ILE A 15 41.46 10.07 18.69
C ILE A 15 40.65 10.07 17.39
N LEU A 16 40.35 8.89 16.88
CA LEU A 16 39.32 8.67 15.87
C LEU A 16 37.98 8.94 16.55
N ALA A 17 37.56 10.21 16.56
CA ALA A 17 36.18 10.55 16.83
C ALA A 17 35.31 9.89 15.75
N GLY A 18 34.71 8.75 16.07
CA GLY A 18 33.75 8.08 15.20
C GLY A 18 32.61 9.06 14.93
N VAL A 19 32.52 9.51 13.68
CA VAL A 19 31.34 10.25 13.20
C VAL A 19 30.17 9.29 13.34
N PRO A 20 29.12 9.60 14.17
CA PRO A 20 27.96 8.74 14.25
C PRO A 20 27.34 8.65 12.85
N PRO A 21 26.86 7.47 12.44
CA PRO A 21 26.26 7.32 11.13
C PRO A 21 25.11 8.31 10.98
N ALA A 22 25.06 9.01 9.85
CA ALA A 22 24.15 10.13 9.55
C ALA A 22 22.64 9.81 9.62
N TRP A 23 22.28 8.56 9.81
CA TRP A 23 20.89 8.06 9.82
C TRP A 23 20.23 7.97 11.20
N ALA A 24 20.85 8.49 12.27
CA ALA A 24 20.31 8.40 13.64
C ALA A 24 19.96 9.77 14.24
N GLN A 25 19.65 10.78 13.43
CA GLN A 25 19.33 12.10 14.00
C GLN A 25 17.81 12.24 14.11
N GLN A 26 17.32 12.14 15.36
CA GLN A 26 15.94 12.41 15.74
C GLN A 26 15.54 13.81 15.28
N ALA A 27 14.29 14.00 14.80
CA ALA A 27 13.84 15.31 14.34
C ALA A 27 13.95 16.36 15.46
N LYS A 28 14.37 17.56 15.07
CA LYS A 28 14.37 18.71 15.96
C LYS A 28 12.94 19.22 16.15
N GLY A 29 12.62 19.74 17.32
CA GLY A 29 11.32 20.36 17.60
C GLY A 29 10.72 19.91 18.92
N ALA A 30 9.55 20.49 19.24
CA ALA A 30 8.76 20.08 20.38
C ALA A 30 8.12 18.71 20.14
N PRO A 31 7.88 17.92 21.22
CA PRO A 31 7.13 16.69 21.11
C PRO A 31 5.78 16.88 20.44
N VAL A 32 5.36 15.90 19.66
CA VAL A 32 4.05 15.88 18.98
C VAL A 32 3.26 14.62 19.35
N GLU A 33 1.94 14.76 19.40
CA GLU A 33 1.04 13.62 19.37
C GLU A 33 0.51 13.44 17.95
N ILE A 34 0.68 12.25 17.38
CA ILE A 34 0.24 11.94 16.02
C ILE A 34 -0.81 10.83 16.05
N GLY A 35 -2.00 11.10 15.52
CA GLY A 35 -2.98 10.07 15.21
C GLY A 35 -2.67 9.44 13.86
N VAL A 36 -2.51 8.11 13.82
CA VAL A 36 -2.18 7.35 12.63
C VAL A 36 -3.19 6.25 12.39
N GLY A 37 -3.76 6.22 11.18
CA GLY A 37 -4.72 5.21 10.76
C GLY A 37 -4.17 4.29 9.67
N TYR A 38 -4.38 2.98 9.84
CA TYR A 38 -4.05 1.97 8.82
C TYR A 38 -4.92 0.72 9.00
N PHE A 39 -4.86 -0.18 8.02
CA PHE A 39 -5.55 -1.47 8.11
C PHE A 39 -4.66 -2.61 7.59
N PRO A 40 -4.33 -3.59 8.46
CA PRO A 40 -3.44 -4.69 8.12
C PRO A 40 -4.07 -5.69 7.13
N SER A 41 -5.39 -5.68 6.98
CA SER A 41 -6.14 -6.48 5.99
C SER A 41 -5.89 -6.06 4.55
N TRP A 42 -4.92 -5.17 4.30
CA TRP A 42 -4.51 -4.71 2.99
C TRP A 42 -3.00 -4.47 2.95
N ASN A 43 -2.32 -5.06 1.97
CA ASN A 43 -0.86 -5.01 1.87
C ASN A 43 -0.29 -3.58 1.77
N GLY A 44 -1.06 -2.65 1.21
CA GLY A 44 -0.69 -1.24 1.20
C GLY A 44 -0.62 -0.55 2.57
N GLY A 45 -1.03 -1.19 3.66
CA GLY A 45 -0.93 -0.68 5.03
C GLY A 45 0.21 -1.29 5.86
N TRP A 46 0.96 -2.23 5.32
CA TRP A 46 1.90 -3.04 6.11
C TRP A 46 3.14 -2.28 6.60
N SER A 47 3.54 -1.20 5.95
CA SER A 47 4.56 -0.31 6.54
C SER A 47 4.09 0.28 7.87
N GLY A 48 2.80 0.60 8.01
CA GLY A 48 2.18 1.01 9.28
C GLY A 48 2.31 -0.05 10.36
N THR A 49 2.05 -1.34 10.04
CA THR A 49 2.26 -2.46 10.97
C THR A 49 3.74 -2.54 11.40
N VAL A 50 4.68 -2.46 10.45
CA VAL A 50 6.12 -2.50 10.74
C VAL A 50 6.53 -1.31 11.64
N ILE A 51 6.13 -0.10 11.28
CA ILE A 51 6.45 1.11 12.07
C ILE A 51 5.95 0.99 13.50
N LYS A 52 4.72 0.48 13.69
CA LYS A 52 4.12 0.26 15.01
C LYS A 52 4.86 -0.81 15.80
N LYS A 53 5.09 -1.98 15.23
CA LYS A 53 5.70 -3.14 15.90
C LYS A 53 7.18 -2.94 16.22
N LYS A 54 7.92 -2.26 15.32
CA LYS A 54 9.35 -1.96 15.48
C LYS A 54 9.60 -0.61 16.13
N GLU A 55 8.54 0.16 16.41
CA GLU A 55 8.62 1.52 16.95
C GLU A 55 9.55 2.46 16.16
N LEU A 56 9.61 2.30 14.82
CA LEU A 56 10.52 3.06 13.96
C LEU A 56 10.31 4.58 14.07
N TRP A 57 9.09 5.01 14.39
CA TRP A 57 8.77 6.41 14.60
C TRP A 57 9.56 7.08 15.73
N LYS A 58 9.96 6.32 16.77
CA LYS A 58 10.79 6.84 17.88
C LYS A 58 12.17 7.33 17.42
N LYS A 59 12.66 6.77 16.30
CA LYS A 59 13.95 7.13 15.72
C LYS A 59 13.93 8.49 15.03
N TYR A 60 12.76 8.87 14.49
CA TYR A 60 12.65 10.00 13.57
C TYR A 60 11.76 11.14 14.07
N LEU A 61 10.89 10.92 15.05
CA LEU A 61 10.09 11.98 15.64
C LEU A 61 10.88 12.74 16.73
N PRO A 62 10.51 13.99 17.05
CA PRO A 62 11.06 14.72 18.19
C PRO A 62 10.95 13.90 19.48
N ALA A 63 11.95 14.02 20.36
CA ALA A 63 11.98 13.31 21.64
C ALA A 63 10.71 13.60 22.46
N GLY A 64 10.12 12.57 23.07
CA GLY A 64 8.88 12.67 23.84
C GLY A 64 7.60 12.69 23.01
N SER A 65 7.70 12.56 21.68
CA SER A 65 6.50 12.39 20.82
C SER A 65 5.80 11.07 21.10
N THR A 66 4.48 11.06 20.87
CA THR A 66 3.62 9.87 21.02
C THR A 66 2.81 9.60 19.76
N VAL A 67 2.44 8.34 19.56
CA VAL A 67 1.62 7.92 18.43
C VAL A 67 0.38 7.20 18.93
N ARG A 68 -0.79 7.70 18.54
CA ARG A 68 -2.07 7.04 18.75
C ARG A 68 -2.48 6.31 17.47
N TRP A 69 -2.60 4.99 17.58
CA TRP A 69 -2.91 4.11 16.47
C TRP A 69 -4.42 3.85 16.37
N GLU A 70 -4.97 4.02 15.17
CA GLU A 70 -6.33 3.59 14.84
C GLU A 70 -6.24 2.50 13.77
N VAL A 71 -6.36 1.24 14.22
CA VAL A 71 -6.29 0.07 13.34
C VAL A 71 -7.70 -0.30 12.91
N THR A 72 -7.93 -0.37 11.61
CA THR A 72 -9.25 -0.66 11.04
C THR A 72 -9.20 -1.88 10.12
N LEU A 73 -10.34 -2.31 9.59
CA LEU A 73 -10.40 -3.41 8.62
C LEU A 73 -10.50 -2.92 7.17
N VAL A 74 -10.81 -1.64 6.97
CA VAL A 74 -10.99 -1.02 5.65
C VAL A 74 -10.56 0.45 5.70
N GLY A 75 -10.29 1.07 4.54
CA GLY A 75 -9.76 2.44 4.47
C GLY A 75 -10.75 3.55 4.85
N PHE A 76 -12.06 3.32 4.74
CA PHE A 76 -13.08 4.36 4.93
C PHE A 76 -13.07 4.97 6.33
N PRO A 77 -12.95 4.20 7.44
CA PRO A 77 -12.81 4.77 8.78
C PRO A 77 -11.56 5.66 8.93
N VAL A 78 -10.43 5.28 8.32
CA VAL A 78 -9.20 6.10 8.32
C VAL A 78 -9.47 7.45 7.66
N PHE A 79 -10.08 7.44 6.48
CA PHE A 79 -10.45 8.65 5.76
C PHE A 79 -11.37 9.57 6.59
N ASN A 80 -12.46 9.02 7.14
CA ASN A 80 -13.41 9.79 7.96
C ASN A 80 -12.75 10.36 9.23
N ALA A 81 -11.87 9.60 9.86
CA ALA A 81 -11.13 10.07 11.04
C ALA A 81 -10.17 11.22 10.71
N MET A 82 -9.58 11.22 9.52
CA MET A 82 -8.76 12.35 9.04
C MET A 82 -9.61 13.58 8.77
N LEU A 83 -10.78 13.45 8.13
CA LEU A 83 -11.72 14.56 7.94
C LEU A 83 -12.16 15.17 9.28
N ALA A 84 -12.38 14.34 10.29
CA ALA A 84 -12.77 14.74 11.65
C ALA A 84 -11.58 15.23 12.52
N ASN A 85 -10.39 15.39 11.94
CA ASN A 85 -9.15 15.78 12.66
C ASN A 85 -8.73 14.84 13.80
N ARG A 86 -9.19 13.58 13.78
CA ARG A 86 -8.74 12.55 14.74
C ARG A 86 -7.42 11.91 14.35
N LEU A 87 -7.13 11.87 13.04
CA LEU A 87 -5.89 11.34 12.48
C LEU A 87 -5.18 12.41 11.64
N GLN A 88 -3.86 12.50 11.79
CA GLN A 88 -2.98 13.36 11.01
C GLN A 88 -2.35 12.63 9.83
N VAL A 89 -2.18 11.31 9.96
CA VAL A 89 -1.53 10.42 9.01
C VAL A 89 -2.45 9.24 8.70
N GLY A 90 -2.52 8.85 7.44
CA GLY A 90 -3.34 7.71 7.01
C GLY A 90 -2.68 6.90 5.90
N TYR A 91 -2.88 5.58 5.97
CA TYR A 91 -2.51 4.62 4.94
C TYR A 91 -3.77 4.15 4.24
N ILE A 92 -3.94 4.50 2.97
CA ILE A 92 -5.13 4.14 2.19
C ILE A 92 -4.78 3.83 0.73
N GLY A 93 -5.73 3.27 -0.02
CA GLY A 93 -5.60 3.07 -1.46
C GLY A 93 -5.48 4.40 -2.22
N ASP A 94 -4.88 4.34 -3.39
CA ASP A 94 -4.72 5.48 -4.29
C ASP A 94 -6.06 6.14 -4.64
N ALA A 95 -7.09 5.35 -4.94
CA ALA A 95 -8.41 5.83 -5.29
C ALA A 95 -9.07 6.65 -4.16
N PRO A 96 -9.22 6.15 -2.92
CA PRO A 96 -9.73 6.96 -1.83
C PRO A 96 -8.79 8.12 -1.44
N ALA A 97 -7.47 8.00 -1.67
CA ALA A 97 -6.54 9.12 -1.48
C ALA A 97 -6.83 10.28 -2.43
N MET A 98 -7.07 9.99 -3.72
CA MET A 98 -7.47 10.99 -4.71
C MET A 98 -8.78 11.69 -4.28
N VAL A 99 -9.78 10.93 -3.88
CA VAL A 99 -11.05 11.50 -3.38
C VAL A 99 -10.80 12.38 -2.16
N ALA A 100 -9.93 11.97 -1.23
CA ALA A 100 -9.60 12.73 -0.03
C ALA A 100 -9.03 14.12 -0.36
N THR A 101 -8.16 14.23 -1.36
CA THR A 101 -7.55 15.51 -1.76
C THR A 101 -8.54 16.53 -2.30
N THR A 102 -9.76 16.10 -2.68
CA THR A 102 -10.81 16.99 -3.20
C THR A 102 -11.76 17.53 -2.12
N LYS A 103 -11.62 17.09 -0.86
CA LYS A 103 -12.50 17.49 0.28
C LYS A 103 -11.93 18.67 1.08
N ARG A 104 -11.32 19.63 0.40
CA ARG A 104 -10.60 20.76 1.02
C ARG A 104 -11.46 21.70 1.84
N ASP A 105 -12.74 21.73 1.55
CA ASP A 105 -13.77 22.44 2.35
C ASP A 105 -13.92 21.87 3.77
N VAL A 106 -13.55 20.61 3.96
CA VAL A 106 -13.59 19.92 5.26
C VAL A 106 -12.19 19.77 5.85
N ALA A 107 -11.24 19.25 5.06
CA ALA A 107 -9.86 19.08 5.46
C ALA A 107 -8.93 19.06 4.24
N ASP A 108 -7.82 19.79 4.31
CA ASP A 108 -6.79 19.74 3.28
C ASP A 108 -5.88 18.52 3.51
N ILE A 109 -6.13 17.46 2.75
CA ILE A 109 -5.38 16.20 2.79
C ILE A 109 -4.47 16.13 1.58
N ARG A 110 -3.22 15.70 1.79
CA ARG A 110 -2.17 15.59 0.78
C ARG A 110 -1.70 14.16 0.65
N ILE A 111 -1.40 13.74 -0.59
CA ILE A 111 -0.68 12.49 -0.88
C ILE A 111 0.81 12.83 -0.78
N VAL A 112 1.51 12.22 0.17
CA VAL A 112 2.91 12.53 0.46
C VAL A 112 3.87 11.43 0.04
N SER A 113 3.38 10.20 -0.15
CA SER A 113 4.17 9.06 -0.64
C SER A 113 3.27 8.06 -1.35
N LEU A 114 3.81 7.38 -2.35
CA LEU A 114 3.25 6.18 -2.96
C LEU A 114 4.06 5.00 -2.42
N HIS A 115 3.56 4.35 -1.41
CA HIS A 115 4.35 3.32 -0.75
C HIS A 115 4.16 1.93 -1.36
N HIS A 116 3.17 1.74 -2.23
CA HIS A 116 3.01 0.48 -2.95
C HIS A 116 2.40 0.75 -4.32
N GLN A 117 3.01 0.21 -5.38
CA GLN A 117 2.50 0.24 -6.75
C GLN A 117 2.55 -1.16 -7.34
N SER A 118 1.49 -1.56 -8.02
CA SER A 118 1.36 -2.87 -8.63
C SER A 118 0.82 -2.78 -10.06
N PRO A 119 1.18 -3.71 -10.92
CA PRO A 119 0.61 -3.83 -12.25
C PRO A 119 -0.73 -4.61 -12.26
N GLY A 120 -1.65 -4.34 -11.30
CA GLY A 120 -2.98 -4.94 -11.26
C GLY A 120 -3.10 -6.22 -10.45
N ASN A 121 -2.24 -6.41 -9.44
CA ASN A 121 -2.22 -7.62 -8.61
C ASN A 121 -2.44 -7.37 -7.12
N ILE A 122 -2.76 -6.13 -6.75
CA ILE A 122 -3.13 -5.79 -5.38
C ILE A 122 -4.64 -5.76 -5.24
N CYS A 123 -5.32 -5.11 -6.18
CA CYS A 123 -6.74 -4.80 -6.09
C CYS A 123 -7.54 -5.22 -7.32
N ALA A 124 -6.93 -5.27 -8.49
CA ALA A 124 -7.59 -5.65 -9.73
C ALA A 124 -7.58 -7.18 -9.93
N ILE A 125 -8.14 -7.92 -8.98
CA ILE A 125 -8.17 -9.38 -8.98
C ILE A 125 -9.62 -9.86 -9.03
N VAL A 126 -9.95 -10.73 -9.97
CA VAL A 126 -11.27 -11.33 -10.09
C VAL A 126 -11.24 -12.77 -9.59
N LEU A 127 -12.08 -13.03 -8.62
CA LEU A 127 -12.35 -14.33 -8.03
C LEU A 127 -13.64 -14.92 -8.58
N VAL A 128 -13.66 -16.23 -8.75
CA VAL A 128 -14.84 -17.03 -9.12
C VAL A 128 -14.98 -18.21 -8.19
N ARG A 129 -16.18 -18.71 -8.02
CA ARG A 129 -16.47 -19.91 -7.23
C ARG A 129 -15.67 -21.12 -7.74
N PRO A 130 -15.38 -22.13 -6.90
CA PRO A 130 -14.61 -23.29 -7.30
C PRO A 130 -15.30 -24.11 -8.41
N ASP A 131 -16.65 -24.12 -8.42
CA ASP A 131 -17.48 -24.82 -9.41
C ASP A 131 -17.63 -24.08 -10.76
N ALA A 132 -17.07 -22.86 -10.88
CA ALA A 132 -16.98 -22.17 -12.17
C ALA A 132 -16.09 -22.96 -13.14
N PRO A 133 -16.34 -22.90 -14.47
CA PRO A 133 -15.57 -23.65 -15.45
C PRO A 133 -14.07 -23.32 -15.41
N ASP A 134 -13.23 -24.25 -15.87
CA ASP A 134 -11.77 -24.03 -15.96
C ASP A 134 -11.39 -23.37 -17.29
N LEU A 135 -11.74 -22.09 -17.41
CA LEU A 135 -11.41 -21.28 -18.58
C LEU A 135 -9.90 -20.93 -18.59
N LYS A 136 -9.33 -20.85 -19.78
CA LYS A 136 -7.87 -20.75 -19.96
C LYS A 136 -7.39 -19.36 -20.36
N SER A 137 -8.31 -18.48 -20.72
CA SER A 137 -7.95 -17.12 -21.16
C SER A 137 -8.82 -16.06 -20.48
N PRO A 138 -8.28 -14.85 -20.30
CA PRO A 138 -9.06 -13.71 -19.83
C PRO A 138 -10.30 -13.41 -20.68
N ASP A 139 -10.21 -13.58 -22.02
CA ASP A 139 -11.34 -13.34 -22.93
C ASP A 139 -12.51 -14.31 -22.70
N GLU A 140 -12.22 -15.59 -22.40
CA GLU A 140 -13.25 -16.55 -22.02
C GLU A 140 -13.92 -16.15 -20.70
N TRP A 141 -13.13 -15.69 -19.72
CA TRP A 141 -13.64 -15.19 -18.45
C TRP A 141 -14.52 -13.95 -18.62
N LEU A 142 -14.13 -12.98 -19.47
CA LEU A 142 -14.96 -11.79 -19.74
C LEU A 142 -16.33 -12.20 -20.33
N LYS A 143 -16.35 -13.17 -21.25
CA LYS A 143 -17.61 -13.71 -21.80
C LYS A 143 -18.45 -14.41 -20.73
N TRP A 144 -17.82 -15.21 -19.88
CA TRP A 144 -18.50 -15.95 -18.81
C TRP A 144 -19.10 -15.03 -17.75
N LEU A 145 -18.47 -13.88 -17.46
CA LEU A 145 -18.96 -12.90 -16.47
C LEU A 145 -20.27 -12.23 -16.88
N ASN A 146 -20.66 -12.25 -18.17
CA ASN A 146 -21.93 -11.65 -18.59
C ASN A 146 -23.11 -12.36 -17.92
N GLY A 147 -24.01 -11.58 -17.36
CA GLY A 147 -25.18 -12.05 -16.62
C GLY A 147 -24.90 -12.64 -15.24
N LYS A 148 -23.64 -12.64 -14.76
CA LYS A 148 -23.28 -13.16 -13.43
C LYS A 148 -23.55 -12.14 -12.32
N ARG A 149 -23.86 -12.65 -11.12
CA ARG A 149 -23.93 -11.84 -9.90
C ARG A 149 -22.51 -11.57 -9.43
N PHE A 150 -22.18 -10.28 -9.29
CA PHE A 150 -20.80 -9.85 -9.10
C PHE A 150 -20.67 -8.96 -7.85
N GLY A 151 -19.74 -9.30 -6.95
CA GLY A 151 -19.36 -8.50 -5.80
C GLY A 151 -18.19 -7.58 -6.09
N VAL A 152 -18.24 -6.34 -5.61
CA VAL A 152 -17.14 -5.36 -5.70
C VAL A 152 -16.72 -4.96 -4.29
N ALA A 153 -15.45 -5.02 -3.99
CA ALA A 153 -14.91 -4.67 -2.67
C ALA A 153 -14.88 -3.16 -2.43
N GLY A 154 -16.07 -2.60 -2.16
CA GLY A 154 -16.27 -1.19 -1.80
C GLY A 154 -16.46 -0.25 -3.00
N ARG A 155 -17.35 0.72 -2.79
CA ARG A 155 -17.57 1.83 -3.74
C ARG A 155 -16.41 2.82 -3.69
N ALA A 156 -16.08 3.45 -4.82
CA ALA A 156 -14.98 4.40 -4.97
C ALA A 156 -13.61 3.82 -4.56
N SER A 157 -13.45 2.50 -4.66
CA SER A 157 -12.20 1.79 -4.44
C SER A 157 -11.44 1.56 -5.74
N CYS A 158 -10.19 1.09 -5.65
CA CYS A 158 -9.44 0.61 -6.81
C CYS A 158 -10.20 -0.50 -7.55
N GLY A 159 -10.91 -1.37 -6.82
CA GLY A 159 -11.74 -2.42 -7.38
C GLY A 159 -12.96 -1.90 -8.14
N ASP A 160 -13.59 -0.84 -7.66
CA ASP A 160 -14.70 -0.17 -8.37
C ASP A 160 -14.21 0.42 -9.70
N ARG A 161 -13.04 1.06 -9.70
CA ARG A 161 -12.42 1.57 -10.92
C ARG A 161 -12.10 0.43 -11.91
N PHE A 162 -11.54 -0.69 -11.43
CA PHE A 162 -11.25 -1.84 -12.28
C PHE A 162 -12.53 -2.50 -12.81
N THR A 163 -13.54 -2.67 -11.98
CA THR A 163 -14.85 -3.21 -12.40
C THR A 163 -15.49 -2.34 -13.46
N SER A 164 -15.44 -1.00 -13.29
CA SER A 164 -15.93 -0.06 -14.29
C SER A 164 -15.15 -0.14 -15.62
N PHE A 165 -13.85 -0.42 -15.57
CA PHE A 165 -13.05 -0.70 -16.77
C PHE A 165 -13.53 -1.97 -17.47
N LEU A 166 -13.82 -3.06 -16.74
CA LEU A 166 -14.39 -4.27 -17.31
C LEU A 166 -15.72 -3.98 -18.05
N GLU A 167 -16.58 -3.14 -17.47
CA GLU A 167 -17.86 -2.75 -18.07
C GLU A 167 -17.69 -1.83 -19.28
N THR A 168 -16.93 -0.76 -19.14
CA THR A 168 -16.92 0.33 -20.12
C THR A 168 -15.93 0.14 -21.27
N ARG A 169 -14.82 -0.59 -21.03
CA ARG A 169 -13.77 -0.81 -22.01
C ARG A 169 -13.77 -2.22 -22.59
N LEU A 170 -14.13 -3.21 -21.77
CA LEU A 170 -14.11 -4.60 -22.18
C LEU A 170 -15.53 -5.18 -22.39
N GLY A 171 -16.57 -4.37 -22.18
CA GLY A 171 -17.95 -4.67 -22.56
C GLY A 171 -18.64 -5.70 -21.69
N VAL A 172 -18.14 -6.00 -20.48
CA VAL A 172 -18.78 -6.92 -19.55
C VAL A 172 -20.11 -6.35 -19.05
N LYS A 173 -21.14 -7.19 -19.05
CA LYS A 173 -22.49 -6.86 -18.56
C LYS A 173 -22.85 -7.77 -17.40
N PHE A 174 -22.56 -7.34 -16.18
CA PHE A 174 -22.95 -8.11 -14.99
C PHE A 174 -24.48 -8.20 -14.89
N GLY A 175 -25.00 -9.35 -14.41
CA GLY A 175 -26.42 -9.53 -14.18
C GLY A 175 -26.91 -8.77 -12.95
N ASP A 176 -26.11 -8.79 -11.89
CA ASP A 176 -26.28 -8.00 -10.67
C ASP A 176 -24.90 -7.61 -10.15
N LYS A 177 -24.74 -6.36 -9.69
CA LYS A 177 -23.49 -5.84 -9.16
C LYS A 177 -23.70 -5.20 -7.80
N ALA A 178 -23.10 -5.78 -6.76
CA ALA A 178 -23.22 -5.32 -5.38
C ALA A 178 -21.89 -4.83 -4.83
N TYR A 179 -21.91 -3.70 -4.11
CA TYR A 179 -20.74 -3.20 -3.37
C TYR A 179 -20.79 -3.76 -1.95
N LEU A 180 -19.77 -4.53 -1.59
CA LEU A 180 -19.71 -5.35 -0.38
C LEU A 180 -18.43 -5.13 0.39
N GLY A 181 -18.44 -5.42 1.69
CA GLY A 181 -17.22 -5.53 2.47
C GLY A 181 -16.45 -6.82 2.11
N PRO A 182 -15.11 -6.86 2.33
CA PRO A 182 -14.29 -8.02 1.99
C PRO A 182 -14.77 -9.34 2.60
N GLU A 183 -15.18 -9.33 3.87
CA GLU A 183 -15.68 -10.52 4.58
C GLU A 183 -17.07 -10.95 4.06
N VAL A 184 -17.90 -10.00 3.64
CA VAL A 184 -19.20 -10.28 3.03
C VAL A 184 -19.02 -10.95 1.67
N ILE A 185 -18.06 -10.49 0.87
CA ILE A 185 -17.69 -11.14 -0.41
C ILE A 185 -17.30 -12.59 -0.16
N ARG A 186 -16.42 -12.85 0.81
CA ARG A 186 -15.99 -14.20 1.19
C ARG A 186 -17.20 -15.09 1.52
N THR A 187 -18.06 -14.62 2.40
CA THR A 187 -19.27 -15.35 2.84
C THR A 187 -20.24 -15.61 1.67
N GLN A 188 -20.45 -14.62 0.81
CA GLN A 188 -21.37 -14.75 -0.33
C GLN A 188 -20.83 -15.66 -1.45
N LEU A 189 -19.52 -15.65 -1.72
CA LEU A 189 -18.88 -16.63 -2.60
C LEU A 189 -19.08 -18.05 -2.07
N GLN A 190 -18.83 -18.23 -0.76
CA GLN A 190 -19.01 -19.55 -0.10
C GLN A 190 -20.46 -20.03 -0.15
N ALA A 191 -21.42 -19.14 0.10
CA ALA A 191 -22.85 -19.45 0.07
C ALA A 191 -23.42 -19.56 -1.36
N GLY A 192 -22.67 -19.16 -2.38
CA GLY A 192 -23.13 -19.18 -3.78
C GLY A 192 -24.18 -18.11 -4.09
N THR A 193 -24.29 -17.06 -3.28
CA THR A 193 -25.17 -15.91 -3.53
C THR A 193 -24.61 -14.93 -4.54
N ILE A 194 -23.28 -14.91 -4.73
CA ILE A 194 -22.60 -14.29 -5.87
C ILE A 194 -21.77 -15.33 -6.62
N ASP A 195 -21.59 -15.14 -7.92
CA ASP A 195 -20.89 -16.07 -8.80
C ASP A 195 -19.41 -15.72 -8.94
N ALA A 196 -19.11 -14.43 -8.85
CA ALA A 196 -17.77 -13.88 -8.96
C ALA A 196 -17.64 -12.59 -8.14
N ALA A 197 -16.42 -12.18 -7.88
CA ALA A 197 -16.15 -10.91 -7.19
C ALA A 197 -14.79 -10.32 -7.59
N GLN A 198 -14.71 -9.00 -7.57
CA GLN A 198 -13.44 -8.32 -7.46
C GLN A 198 -13.03 -8.26 -5.98
N GLN A 199 -11.75 -8.50 -5.71
CA GLN A 199 -11.21 -8.46 -4.36
C GLN A 199 -9.73 -7.98 -4.39
N PHE A 200 -9.20 -7.65 -3.22
CA PHE A 200 -7.83 -7.17 -3.04
C PHE A 200 -7.02 -8.02 -2.06
N GLU A 201 -5.70 -7.96 -2.20
CA GLU A 201 -4.78 -8.66 -1.30
C GLU A 201 -4.70 -7.97 0.08
N PRO A 202 -4.53 -8.77 1.15
CA PRO A 202 -4.32 -10.22 1.20
C PRO A 202 -5.61 -11.06 1.26
N ASN A 203 -6.81 -10.46 1.18
CA ASN A 203 -8.09 -11.20 1.24
C ASN A 203 -8.21 -12.27 0.13
N VAL A 204 -7.67 -11.99 -1.05
CA VAL A 204 -7.60 -12.96 -2.15
C VAL A 204 -6.85 -14.21 -1.72
N SER A 205 -5.65 -14.04 -1.18
CA SER A 205 -4.83 -15.16 -0.69
C SER A 205 -5.54 -15.98 0.38
N GLN A 206 -6.28 -15.36 1.30
CA GLN A 206 -7.07 -16.05 2.31
C GLN A 206 -8.22 -16.85 1.69
N ILE A 207 -8.99 -16.24 0.80
CA ILE A 207 -10.17 -16.84 0.16
C ILE A 207 -9.74 -18.05 -0.69
N VAL A 208 -8.65 -17.91 -1.44
CA VAL A 208 -8.10 -18.98 -2.29
C VAL A 208 -7.50 -20.10 -1.45
N ALA A 209 -6.72 -19.79 -0.41
CA ALA A 209 -6.14 -20.79 0.48
C ALA A 209 -7.21 -21.60 1.24
N SER A 210 -8.38 -20.99 1.49
CA SER A 210 -9.53 -21.65 2.13
C SER A 210 -10.38 -22.48 1.14
N GLY A 211 -10.04 -22.51 -0.15
CA GLY A 211 -10.81 -23.23 -1.18
C GLY A 211 -12.18 -22.64 -1.49
N ILE A 212 -12.46 -21.40 -1.02
CA ILE A 212 -13.76 -20.74 -1.21
C ILE A 212 -13.91 -20.21 -2.65
N ALA A 213 -12.80 -19.79 -3.25
CA ALA A 213 -12.77 -19.31 -4.62
C ALA A 213 -11.44 -19.62 -5.32
N LYS A 214 -11.42 -19.45 -6.64
CA LYS A 214 -10.21 -19.48 -7.46
C LYS A 214 -10.07 -18.17 -8.21
N ILE A 215 -8.81 -17.80 -8.58
CA ILE A 215 -8.54 -16.59 -9.35
C ILE A 215 -8.88 -16.87 -10.81
N ALA A 216 -9.73 -16.02 -11.38
CA ALA A 216 -10.05 -16.07 -12.82
C ALA A 216 -9.00 -15.30 -13.62
N PHE A 217 -8.75 -14.04 -13.29
CA PHE A 217 -7.74 -13.18 -13.90
C PHE A 217 -7.39 -12.00 -13.01
N THR A 218 -6.34 -11.27 -13.41
CA THR A 218 -5.92 -10.03 -12.75
C THR A 218 -5.82 -8.90 -13.77
N GLY A 219 -5.78 -7.66 -13.28
CA GLY A 219 -5.60 -6.47 -14.11
C GLY A 219 -4.26 -6.42 -14.84
N ASN A 220 -3.28 -7.24 -14.45
CA ASN A 220 -1.99 -7.37 -15.13
C ASN A 220 -2.14 -7.69 -16.62
N THR A 221 -3.17 -8.46 -16.99
CA THR A 221 -3.52 -8.75 -18.38
C THR A 221 -3.59 -7.50 -19.26
N TRP A 222 -4.03 -6.38 -18.69
CA TRP A 222 -4.22 -5.10 -19.40
C TRP A 222 -3.23 -4.01 -18.93
N ASN A 223 -2.11 -4.37 -18.32
CA ASN A 223 -1.14 -3.45 -17.74
C ASN A 223 -1.80 -2.44 -16.78
N TRP A 224 -2.77 -2.91 -16.00
CA TRP A 224 -3.50 -2.08 -15.06
C TRP A 224 -2.56 -1.53 -13.99
N THR A 225 -2.64 -0.23 -13.71
CA THR A 225 -1.87 0.40 -12.65
C THR A 225 -2.76 0.68 -11.44
N GLU A 226 -2.27 0.36 -10.27
CA GLU A 226 -2.91 0.59 -8.98
C GLU A 226 -1.85 0.78 -7.90
N GLY A 227 -2.24 1.35 -6.77
CA GLY A 227 -1.29 1.58 -5.71
C GLY A 227 -1.91 1.92 -4.37
N SER A 228 -1.05 2.28 -3.46
CA SER A 228 -1.38 2.75 -2.13
C SER A 228 -0.65 4.04 -1.80
N ALA A 229 -1.25 4.83 -0.94
CA ALA A 229 -0.76 6.14 -0.60
C ALA A 229 -0.65 6.33 0.92
N LEU A 230 0.43 6.97 1.33
CA LEU A 230 0.53 7.66 2.59
C LEU A 230 -0.04 9.06 2.39
N ILE A 231 -1.05 9.39 3.18
CA ILE A 231 -1.69 10.70 3.15
C ILE A 231 -1.48 11.41 4.49
N MET A 232 -1.38 12.72 4.43
CA MET A 232 -1.25 13.57 5.62
C MET A 232 -2.17 14.78 5.53
N ARG A 233 -2.60 15.27 6.68
CA ARG A 233 -3.26 16.56 6.78
C ARG A 233 -2.26 17.68 6.55
N LYS A 234 -2.63 18.68 5.74
CA LYS A 234 -1.79 19.83 5.41
C LYS A 234 -1.49 20.70 6.63
N ASP A 235 -2.49 20.90 7.50
CA ASP A 235 -2.31 21.66 8.74
C ASP A 235 -1.30 21.01 9.70
N PHE A 236 -1.24 19.66 9.74
CA PHE A 236 -0.18 18.96 10.47
C PHE A 236 1.20 19.17 9.83
N ILE A 237 1.29 19.06 8.49
CA ILE A 237 2.55 19.29 7.76
C ILE A 237 3.06 20.71 8.04
N ASP A 238 2.20 21.73 7.95
CA ASP A 238 2.59 23.12 8.11
C ASP A 238 3.05 23.45 9.54
N LYS A 239 2.36 22.91 10.53
CA LYS A 239 2.66 23.15 11.93
C LYS A 239 3.85 22.36 12.44
N HIS A 240 4.06 21.13 11.91
CA HIS A 240 5.02 20.17 12.43
C HIS A 240 5.85 19.52 11.30
N TYR A 241 6.44 20.35 10.43
CA TYR A 241 7.12 19.90 9.21
C TYR A 241 8.17 18.81 9.45
N GLU A 242 9.03 18.99 10.46
CA GLU A 242 10.09 18.04 10.78
C GLU A 242 9.52 16.71 11.30
N ALA A 243 8.42 16.74 12.05
CA ALA A 243 7.74 15.51 12.47
C ALA A 243 7.04 14.79 11.29
N ALA A 244 6.42 15.56 10.39
CA ALA A 244 5.83 15.01 9.16
C ALA A 244 6.89 14.33 8.28
N LYS A 245 8.05 15.00 8.10
CA LYS A 245 9.19 14.41 7.38
C LYS A 245 9.77 13.21 8.12
N GLY A 246 9.87 13.28 9.45
CA GLY A 246 10.29 12.15 10.29
C GLY A 246 9.38 10.95 10.14
N TRP A 247 8.06 11.15 10.00
CA TRP A 247 7.12 10.07 9.72
C TRP A 247 7.39 9.42 8.36
N VAL A 248 7.64 10.22 7.31
CA VAL A 248 7.99 9.69 5.97
C VAL A 248 9.29 8.90 6.00
N LYS A 249 10.29 9.32 6.80
CA LYS A 249 11.51 8.52 7.02
C LYS A 249 11.20 7.16 7.66
N ALA A 250 10.34 7.15 8.68
CA ALA A 250 9.91 5.89 9.30
C ALA A 250 9.17 4.99 8.30
N ASP A 251 8.36 5.58 7.40
CA ASP A 251 7.66 4.85 6.35
C ASP A 251 8.63 4.24 5.33
N LEU A 252 9.60 5.00 4.83
CA LEU A 252 10.63 4.50 3.92
C LEU A 252 11.46 3.37 4.53
N GLU A 253 11.83 3.47 5.81
CA GLU A 253 12.51 2.39 6.52
C GLU A 253 11.60 1.18 6.70
N GLY A 254 10.31 1.39 6.99
CA GLY A 254 9.29 0.34 7.06
C GLY A 254 9.13 -0.41 5.74
N LEU A 255 9.09 0.30 4.62
CA LEU A 255 9.04 -0.29 3.28
C LEU A 255 10.29 -1.11 2.97
N LYS A 256 11.46 -0.59 3.31
CA LYS A 256 12.71 -1.34 3.18
C LYS A 256 12.69 -2.61 4.05
N TYR A 257 12.16 -2.51 5.26
CA TYR A 257 12.03 -3.65 6.17
C TYR A 257 11.14 -4.75 5.60
N ILE A 258 10.05 -4.40 4.90
CA ILE A 258 9.18 -5.37 4.22
C ILE A 258 9.98 -6.18 3.19
N ILE A 259 10.87 -5.51 2.43
CA ILE A 259 11.70 -6.16 1.41
C ILE A 259 12.74 -7.07 2.05
N ASP A 260 13.42 -6.58 3.08
CA ASP A 260 14.56 -7.27 3.69
C ASP A 260 14.13 -8.43 4.61
N HIS A 261 12.94 -8.34 5.25
CA HIS A 261 12.45 -9.26 6.28
C HIS A 261 11.02 -9.76 6.05
N PRO A 262 10.69 -10.26 4.84
CA PRO A 262 9.30 -10.57 4.47
C PRO A 262 8.62 -11.62 5.37
N ASP A 263 9.37 -12.59 5.89
CA ASP A 263 8.81 -13.62 6.78
C ASP A 263 8.48 -13.06 8.18
N GLU A 264 9.28 -12.11 8.67
CA GLU A 264 9.00 -11.44 9.94
C GLU A 264 7.78 -10.52 9.79
N VAL A 265 7.70 -9.77 8.68
CA VAL A 265 6.54 -8.94 8.37
C VAL A 265 5.27 -9.77 8.25
N ALA A 266 5.34 -10.94 7.61
CA ALA A 266 4.19 -11.84 7.51
C ALA A 266 3.69 -12.28 8.89
N ARG A 267 4.58 -12.55 9.85
CA ARG A 267 4.19 -12.83 11.25
C ARG A 267 3.55 -11.62 11.92
N MET A 268 4.18 -10.44 11.81
CA MET A 268 3.67 -9.20 12.40
C MET A 268 2.25 -8.86 11.94
N VAL A 269 1.99 -9.01 10.64
CA VAL A 269 0.68 -8.74 10.04
C VAL A 269 -0.35 -9.77 10.48
N ALA A 270 0.00 -11.07 10.48
CA ALA A 270 -0.89 -12.13 10.92
C ALA A 270 -1.32 -11.98 12.38
N GLU A 271 -0.45 -11.47 13.26
CA GLU A 271 -0.79 -11.17 14.67
C GLU A 271 -1.87 -10.09 14.81
N GLU A 272 -2.04 -9.21 13.84
CA GLU A 272 -3.07 -8.16 13.84
C GLU A 272 -4.38 -8.60 13.16
N LEU A 273 -4.41 -9.79 12.55
CA LEU A 273 -5.53 -10.30 11.76
C LEU A 273 -6.03 -11.65 12.30
N PRO A 274 -7.11 -11.68 13.09
CA PRO A 274 -7.69 -12.92 13.57
C PRO A 274 -8.01 -13.92 12.45
N GLY A 275 -7.55 -15.17 12.58
CA GLY A 275 -7.77 -16.21 11.58
C GLY A 275 -6.83 -16.20 10.38
N TRP A 276 -5.83 -15.31 10.36
CA TRP A 276 -4.79 -15.29 9.36
C TRP A 276 -3.54 -16.06 9.81
N THR A 277 -2.87 -16.65 8.84
CA THR A 277 -1.56 -17.30 9.09
C THR A 277 -0.45 -16.52 8.42
N PRO A 278 0.80 -16.59 8.92
CA PRO A 278 1.95 -15.99 8.24
C PRO A 278 2.10 -16.47 6.79
N ALA A 279 1.73 -17.72 6.49
CA ALA A 279 1.77 -18.28 5.14
C ALA A 279 0.79 -17.57 4.19
N MET A 280 -0.43 -17.24 4.64
CA MET A 280 -1.40 -16.47 3.83
C MET A 280 -0.87 -15.07 3.51
N VAL A 281 -0.34 -14.37 4.52
CA VAL A 281 0.26 -13.04 4.34
C VAL A 281 1.47 -13.12 3.40
N ARG A 282 2.32 -14.15 3.57
CA ARG A 282 3.48 -14.34 2.70
C ARG A 282 3.09 -14.60 1.24
N THR A 283 2.00 -15.34 0.99
CA THR A 283 1.48 -15.56 -0.36
C THR A 283 1.08 -14.25 -1.02
N ALA A 284 0.39 -13.37 -0.28
CA ALA A 284 0.01 -12.04 -0.77
C ALA A 284 1.23 -11.16 -1.05
N LEU A 285 2.25 -11.21 -0.19
CA LEU A 285 3.49 -10.45 -0.36
C LEU A 285 4.31 -10.95 -1.57
N ASP A 286 4.33 -12.26 -1.81
CA ASP A 286 5.03 -12.86 -2.93
C ASP A 286 4.32 -12.65 -4.28
N GLY A 287 3.08 -12.15 -4.28
CA GLY A 287 2.31 -11.92 -5.52
C GLY A 287 2.19 -13.18 -6.39
N ARG A 288 1.91 -14.34 -5.80
CA ARG A 288 1.84 -15.62 -6.50
C ARG A 288 0.48 -15.82 -7.17
N PHE A 289 0.41 -15.57 -8.45
CA PHE A 289 -0.80 -15.74 -9.23
C PHE A 289 -0.66 -16.88 -10.24
N PRO A 290 -1.76 -17.62 -10.55
CA PRO A 290 -1.73 -18.65 -11.58
C PRO A 290 -1.40 -18.06 -12.96
N ALA A 291 -0.62 -18.75 -13.76
CA ALA A 291 -0.20 -18.28 -15.09
C ALA A 291 -1.37 -17.89 -16.00
N HIS A 292 -2.49 -18.63 -15.92
CA HIS A 292 -3.71 -18.34 -16.69
C HIS A 292 -4.41 -17.05 -16.26
N ALA A 293 -4.11 -16.52 -15.09
CA ALA A 293 -4.69 -15.27 -14.59
C ALA A 293 -4.07 -14.00 -15.20
N GLY A 294 -3.24 -14.14 -16.24
CA GLY A 294 -2.56 -13.02 -16.89
C GLY A 294 -1.31 -12.54 -16.15
N ALA A 295 -0.93 -13.22 -15.08
CA ALA A 295 0.25 -12.88 -14.30
C ALA A 295 1.53 -13.28 -15.05
N LYS A 296 2.05 -12.35 -15.84
CA LYS A 296 3.49 -12.24 -16.07
C LYS A 296 4.13 -11.85 -14.73
N GLU A 297 5.46 -11.84 -14.63
CA GLU A 297 6.14 -11.46 -13.39
C GLU A 297 5.47 -10.24 -12.71
N VAL A 298 4.95 -10.44 -11.51
CA VAL A 298 4.34 -9.38 -10.72
C VAL A 298 5.46 -8.71 -9.96
N ASN A 299 5.80 -7.51 -10.37
CA ASN A 299 6.75 -6.69 -9.64
C ASN A 299 5.97 -5.63 -8.87
N GLU A 300 5.92 -5.77 -7.56
CA GLU A 300 5.37 -4.74 -6.69
C GLU A 300 6.47 -3.75 -6.32
N VAL A 301 6.27 -2.49 -6.68
CA VAL A 301 7.24 -1.41 -6.43
C VAL A 301 6.90 -0.73 -5.11
N LEU A 302 7.84 -0.72 -4.18
CA LEU A 302 7.69 -0.06 -2.88
C LEU A 302 8.41 1.30 -2.86
N GLY A 303 7.73 2.32 -2.31
CA GLY A 303 8.24 3.69 -2.29
C GLY A 303 8.44 4.23 -3.70
N ALA A 304 7.42 4.14 -4.55
CA ALA A 304 7.49 4.58 -5.94
C ALA A 304 7.68 6.11 -6.03
N PRO A 305 8.48 6.59 -6.99
CA PRO A 305 8.56 8.02 -7.27
C PRO A 305 7.29 8.51 -7.99
N PHE A 306 6.98 9.79 -7.85
CA PHE A 306 5.94 10.46 -8.66
C PHE A 306 6.50 10.84 -10.04
N ASP A 307 6.92 9.84 -10.81
CA ASP A 307 7.43 10.03 -12.15
C ASP A 307 6.32 10.35 -13.17
N LYS A 308 6.72 10.55 -14.44
CA LYS A 308 5.77 10.86 -15.51
C LYS A 308 4.67 9.79 -15.64
N GLN A 309 5.03 8.51 -15.58
CA GLN A 309 4.07 7.41 -15.72
C GLN A 309 3.02 7.45 -14.60
N MET A 310 3.47 7.67 -13.37
CA MET A 310 2.59 7.75 -12.22
C MET A 310 1.71 9.00 -12.29
N MET A 311 2.24 10.14 -12.72
CA MET A 311 1.45 11.36 -12.89
C MET A 311 0.42 11.23 -14.01
N ASP A 312 0.73 10.52 -15.09
CA ASP A 312 -0.25 10.24 -16.17
C ASP A 312 -1.38 9.32 -15.64
N TYR A 313 -1.02 8.31 -14.84
CA TYR A 313 -1.99 7.46 -14.13
C TYR A 313 -2.93 8.29 -13.24
N PHE A 314 -2.39 9.19 -12.41
CA PHE A 314 -3.21 10.05 -11.55
C PHE A 314 -4.17 10.93 -12.36
N ARG A 315 -3.70 11.56 -13.45
CA ARG A 315 -4.56 12.38 -14.35
C ARG A 315 -5.72 11.55 -14.91
N GLU A 316 -5.44 10.34 -15.38
CA GLU A 316 -6.47 9.44 -15.91
C GLU A 316 -7.47 9.03 -14.81
N ALA A 317 -6.97 8.69 -13.63
CA ALA A 317 -7.81 8.28 -12.51
C ALA A 317 -8.70 9.44 -12.00
N TYR A 318 -8.20 10.66 -11.91
CA TYR A 318 -9.04 11.83 -11.56
C TYR A 318 -10.15 12.06 -12.60
N ARG A 319 -9.84 11.99 -13.90
CA ARG A 319 -10.85 12.08 -14.97
C ARG A 319 -11.91 10.98 -14.85
N PHE A 320 -11.50 9.76 -14.55
CA PHE A 320 -12.42 8.66 -14.28
C PHE A 320 -13.34 8.97 -13.10
N TRP A 321 -12.78 9.35 -11.93
CA TRP A 321 -13.59 9.65 -10.75
C TRP A 321 -14.55 10.82 -10.96
N HIS A 322 -14.16 11.81 -11.74
CA HIS A 322 -15.07 12.89 -12.15
C HIS A 322 -16.19 12.37 -13.06
N SER A 323 -15.88 11.52 -14.03
CA SER A 323 -16.88 10.98 -14.98
C SER A 323 -18.00 10.20 -14.28
N VAL A 324 -17.66 9.53 -13.15
CA VAL A 324 -18.63 8.82 -12.30
C VAL A 324 -19.18 9.68 -11.14
N LYS A 325 -18.92 10.98 -11.16
CA LYS A 325 -19.39 11.98 -10.17
C LYS A 325 -18.93 11.71 -8.72
N ALA A 326 -17.80 11.03 -8.56
CA ALA A 326 -17.21 10.81 -7.24
C ALA A 326 -16.42 12.02 -6.72
N ILE A 327 -15.90 12.85 -7.64
CA ILE A 327 -15.15 14.08 -7.35
C ILE A 327 -15.66 15.26 -8.19
N PRO A 328 -15.46 16.52 -7.74
CA PRO A 328 -16.04 17.69 -8.39
C PRO A 328 -15.32 18.14 -9.67
N SER A 329 -14.05 17.79 -9.86
CA SER A 329 -13.22 18.23 -11.00
C SER A 329 -12.41 17.05 -11.57
N PRO A 330 -12.16 17.01 -12.88
CA PRO A 330 -11.29 16.03 -13.52
C PRO A 330 -9.79 16.29 -13.29
N ASP A 331 -9.44 17.48 -12.76
CA ASP A 331 -8.06 17.90 -12.59
C ASP A 331 -7.55 17.53 -11.20
N ILE A 332 -6.25 17.24 -11.10
CA ILE A 332 -5.55 17.05 -9.84
C ILE A 332 -5.57 18.40 -9.11
N PRO A 333 -6.14 18.49 -7.88
CA PRO A 333 -6.13 19.74 -7.13
C PRO A 333 -4.69 20.22 -6.87
N GLU A 334 -4.45 21.51 -6.95
CA GLU A 334 -3.13 22.10 -6.75
C GLU A 334 -2.50 21.63 -5.42
N GLY A 335 -1.25 21.12 -5.45
CA GLY A 335 -0.54 20.60 -4.29
C GLY A 335 -1.19 19.35 -3.65
N ALA A 336 -2.18 18.70 -4.29
CA ALA A 336 -2.75 17.44 -3.80
C ALA A 336 -1.68 16.36 -3.64
N ILE A 337 -0.72 16.35 -4.55
CA ILE A 337 0.48 15.51 -4.49
C ILE A 337 1.60 16.39 -3.95
N TYR A 338 2.12 16.04 -2.77
CA TYR A 338 3.10 16.84 -2.02
C TYR A 338 4.40 16.04 -1.86
N THR A 339 5.21 16.03 -2.94
CA THR A 339 6.40 15.19 -3.05
C THR A 339 7.56 15.61 -2.16
N LYS A 340 7.59 16.88 -1.75
CA LYS A 340 8.71 17.48 -1.02
C LYS A 340 9.13 16.69 0.22
N LEU A 341 8.15 16.19 1.01
CA LEU A 341 8.46 15.39 2.20
C LEU A 341 9.16 14.09 1.84
N LEU A 342 8.70 13.41 0.76
CA LEU A 342 9.29 12.16 0.30
C LEU A 342 10.72 12.37 -0.23
N GLU A 343 10.92 13.40 -1.04
CA GLU A 343 12.22 13.73 -1.64
C GLU A 343 13.25 14.07 -0.58
N GLU A 344 12.90 14.94 0.38
CA GLU A 344 13.77 15.30 1.49
C GLU A 344 14.06 14.12 2.43
N ALA A 345 13.04 13.33 2.77
CA ALA A 345 13.20 12.15 3.62
C ALA A 345 14.12 11.11 2.98
N ALA A 346 13.92 10.81 1.69
CA ALA A 346 14.77 9.88 0.94
C ALA A 346 16.21 10.39 0.86
N ALA A 347 16.41 11.68 0.55
CA ALA A 347 17.75 12.30 0.48
C ALA A 347 18.47 12.24 1.82
N GLU A 348 17.79 12.57 2.92
CA GLU A 348 18.38 12.54 4.26
C GLU A 348 18.72 11.11 4.75
N LEU A 349 18.01 10.10 4.25
CA LEU A 349 18.30 8.69 4.51
C LEU A 349 19.35 8.11 3.54
N GLY A 350 19.76 8.85 2.51
CA GLY A 350 20.60 8.33 1.43
C GLY A 350 19.91 7.22 0.62
N MET A 351 18.58 7.18 0.63
CA MET A 351 17.78 6.18 -0.10
C MET A 351 17.46 6.68 -1.50
N LYS A 352 17.54 5.75 -2.46
CA LYS A 352 17.03 5.97 -3.82
C LYS A 352 15.57 5.51 -3.90
N LEU A 353 14.78 6.18 -4.73
CA LEU A 353 13.43 5.76 -5.06
C LEU A 353 13.42 5.08 -6.44
N PRO A 354 12.66 4.00 -6.63
CA PRO A 354 11.88 3.31 -5.59
C PRO A 354 12.78 2.68 -4.51
N VAL A 355 12.23 2.47 -3.31
CA VAL A 355 12.95 1.81 -2.20
C VAL A 355 13.37 0.40 -2.60
N GLY A 356 12.51 -0.28 -3.35
CA GLY A 356 12.83 -1.57 -3.93
C GLY A 356 11.63 -2.20 -4.63
N VAL A 357 11.84 -3.43 -5.08
CA VAL A 357 10.84 -4.20 -5.82
C VAL A 357 10.71 -5.58 -5.19
N ILE A 358 9.49 -5.97 -4.85
CA ILE A 358 9.16 -7.35 -4.54
C ILE A 358 8.88 -8.03 -5.86
N LYS A 359 9.74 -8.98 -6.24
CA LYS A 359 9.55 -9.78 -7.46
C LYS A 359 8.59 -10.91 -7.14
N GLY A 360 7.47 -10.96 -7.84
CA GLY A 360 6.57 -12.09 -7.80
C GLY A 360 7.29 -13.36 -8.21
N THR A 361 7.15 -14.41 -7.42
CA THR A 361 7.83 -15.71 -7.67
C THR A 361 7.06 -16.55 -8.66
N GLY A 362 6.60 -16.03 -9.80
CA GLY A 362 5.97 -16.79 -10.89
C GLY A 362 5.00 -17.91 -10.48
N ALA A 363 4.17 -18.39 -11.37
CA ALA A 363 3.14 -19.41 -11.12
C ALA A 363 3.63 -20.54 -10.21
N GLN A 364 2.91 -20.80 -9.11
CA GLN A 364 3.06 -22.05 -8.38
C GLN A 364 2.99 -23.21 -9.39
N LYS A 365 4.03 -24.02 -9.49
CA LYS A 365 3.89 -25.36 -10.07
C LYS A 365 2.83 -26.04 -9.21
N GLY A 366 1.67 -26.28 -9.80
CA GLY A 366 0.56 -26.87 -9.11
C GLY A 366 1.00 -28.09 -8.33
N THR A 367 0.88 -28.05 -7.01
CA THR A 367 0.75 -29.24 -6.21
C THR A 367 -0.68 -29.72 -6.40
N ALA A 368 -0.90 -30.43 -7.51
CA ALA A 368 -1.99 -31.38 -7.55
C ALA A 368 -1.74 -32.41 -6.45
N LYS A 369 -2.59 -32.41 -5.42
CA LYS A 369 -2.99 -33.59 -4.66
C LYS A 369 -4.46 -33.47 -4.35
#